data_f33d8ce0e2028e3730a0e2852f60351c
#
_entry.id   f33d8ce0e2028e3730a0e2852f60351c
#
_cell.length_a   1.000
_cell.length_b   1.000
_cell.length_c   1.000
_cell.angle_alpha   90.00
_cell.angle_beta   90.00
_cell.angle_gamma   90.00
#
_symmetry.space_group_name_H-M   'P 1'
#
loop_
_entity.id
_entity.type
_entity.pdbx_description
1 polymer ?
#
loop_
_entity_poly.entity_id
_entity_poly.type
_entity_poly.pdbx_seq_one_letter_code
_entity_poly.pdbx_strand_id
1 'polypeptide(L)'
;FKQVCVYRNNRISPILYPNIIYKYATLFNEAYVVIENNDQGMVVCVGLYQDLEYENIHLESAIKADAIGIRMDRKVKRIGCSSIKDIIENHKLDIVDENTIMEISTFISKGQSFEASDGNHDDLMMNLVMFGYFVGTQSFGNVADVDIKHMLFEQRMKEIEDDVPPFGIIDDGSDYVSPAELSDPYSMDWANYEPDNW
;
A
#
# COMPACT_ATOMS: atom_id res chain seq x y z
N PHE A 1 10.81 10.09 -6.67
CA PHE A 1 10.65 8.65 -6.39
C PHE A 1 11.99 8.01 -6.11
N LYS A 2 11.97 6.83 -5.47
CA LYS A 2 13.19 6.05 -5.20
C LYS A 2 12.88 4.55 -5.29
N GLN A 3 13.73 3.80 -6.00
CA GLN A 3 13.71 2.35 -5.99
C GLN A 3 14.30 1.85 -4.65
N VAL A 4 13.53 1.15 -3.83
CA VAL A 4 13.95 0.73 -2.49
C VAL A 4 14.20 -0.78 -2.38
N CYS A 5 13.62 -1.58 -3.29
CA CYS A 5 13.78 -3.02 -3.31
C CYS A 5 13.60 -3.56 -4.73
N VAL A 6 14.30 -4.62 -5.06
CA VAL A 6 14.12 -5.41 -6.29
C VAL A 6 14.07 -6.88 -5.92
N TYR A 7 13.07 -7.59 -6.42
CA TYR A 7 13.01 -9.05 -6.34
C TYR A 7 12.89 -9.62 -7.75
N ARG A 8 13.76 -10.53 -8.10
CA ARG A 8 13.78 -11.22 -9.38
C ARG A 8 13.95 -12.73 -9.19
N ASN A 9 13.05 -13.52 -9.76
CA ASN A 9 13.12 -14.97 -9.69
C ASN A 9 12.38 -15.59 -10.89
N ASN A 10 13.09 -16.36 -11.70
CA ASN A 10 12.55 -17.05 -12.87
C ASN A 10 12.14 -18.51 -12.61
N ARG A 11 12.20 -18.97 -11.36
CA ARG A 11 11.89 -20.35 -10.96
C ARG A 11 10.65 -20.46 -10.08
N ILE A 12 10.16 -19.35 -9.56
CA ILE A 12 8.97 -19.35 -8.70
C ILE A 12 7.72 -19.61 -9.53
N SER A 13 6.85 -20.48 -9.00
CA SER A 13 5.54 -20.69 -9.61
C SER A 13 4.65 -19.45 -9.45
N PRO A 14 3.88 -19.06 -10.48
CA PRO A 14 2.88 -17.98 -10.37
C PRO A 14 1.89 -18.16 -9.21
N ILE A 15 1.59 -19.40 -8.82
CA ILE A 15 0.72 -19.71 -7.66
C ILE A 15 1.38 -19.34 -6.32
N LEU A 16 2.70 -19.44 -6.23
CA LEU A 16 3.45 -19.14 -5.00
C LEU A 16 3.93 -17.68 -4.93
N TYR A 17 3.97 -17.00 -6.07
CA TYR A 17 4.48 -15.64 -6.14
C TYR A 17 3.66 -14.63 -5.33
N PRO A 18 2.32 -14.74 -5.21
CA PRO A 18 1.52 -13.86 -4.33
C PRO A 18 2.01 -13.80 -2.90
N ASN A 19 2.49 -14.92 -2.32
CA ASN A 19 3.02 -14.94 -0.96
C ASN A 19 4.29 -14.07 -0.80
N ILE A 20 5.11 -14.00 -1.85
CA ILE A 20 6.31 -13.15 -1.85
C ILE A 20 5.89 -11.68 -1.93
N ILE A 21 4.95 -11.35 -2.83
CA ILE A 21 4.41 -9.99 -2.96
C ILE A 21 3.78 -9.56 -1.64
N TYR A 22 2.92 -10.36 -1.05
CA TYR A 22 2.27 -10.11 0.24
C TYR A 22 3.28 -9.78 1.33
N LYS A 23 4.33 -10.63 1.47
CA LYS A 23 5.39 -10.43 2.45
C LYS A 23 6.09 -9.07 2.30
N TYR A 24 6.45 -8.69 1.07
CA TYR A 24 7.13 -7.42 0.83
C TYR A 24 6.17 -6.23 0.95
N ALA A 25 4.94 -6.35 0.47
CA ALA A 25 3.95 -5.30 0.58
C ALA A 25 3.66 -4.97 2.05
N THR A 26 3.46 -5.99 2.90
CA THR A 26 3.30 -5.81 4.35
C THR A 26 4.56 -5.22 4.99
N LEU A 27 5.77 -5.66 4.60
CA LEU A 27 7.03 -5.11 5.11
C LEU A 27 7.17 -3.60 4.81
N PHE A 28 6.64 -3.15 3.67
CA PHE A 28 6.64 -1.75 3.25
C PHE A 28 5.31 -1.04 3.61
N ASN A 29 4.75 -1.33 4.78
CA ASN A 29 3.61 -0.66 5.36
C ASN A 29 2.34 -0.78 4.48
N GLU A 30 1.96 -2.02 4.17
CA GLU A 30 0.80 -2.33 3.34
C GLU A 30 0.85 -1.57 1.98
N ALA A 31 2.00 -1.68 1.32
CA ALA A 31 2.28 -0.95 0.09
C ALA A 31 1.20 -1.17 -0.99
N TYR A 32 0.86 -0.12 -1.72
CA TYR A 32 -0.03 -0.23 -2.88
C TYR A 32 0.60 -1.07 -3.98
N VAL A 33 -0.07 -2.16 -4.36
CA VAL A 33 0.46 -3.15 -5.30
C VAL A 33 -0.16 -2.96 -6.68
N VAL A 34 0.67 -2.88 -7.69
CA VAL A 34 0.26 -2.84 -9.11
C VAL A 34 0.87 -4.04 -9.82
N ILE A 35 0.04 -4.88 -10.43
CA ILE A 35 0.46 -6.11 -11.11
C ILE A 35 0.06 -6.04 -12.57
N GLU A 36 0.95 -6.49 -13.46
CA GLU A 36 0.58 -6.78 -14.84
C GLU A 36 -0.32 -8.03 -14.89
N ASN A 37 -1.54 -7.90 -15.43
CA ASN A 37 -2.51 -8.99 -15.41
C ASN A 37 -2.57 -9.81 -16.71
N ASN A 38 -1.60 -9.66 -17.60
CA ASN A 38 -1.49 -10.49 -18.79
C ASN A 38 -1.12 -11.93 -18.41
N ASP A 39 -1.69 -12.91 -19.08
CA ASP A 39 -1.38 -14.34 -18.98
C ASP A 39 -1.20 -14.85 -17.52
N GLN A 40 0.02 -15.16 -17.13
CA GLN A 40 0.36 -15.64 -15.77
C GLN A 40 0.12 -14.59 -14.67
N GLY A 41 0.14 -13.32 -15.03
CA GLY A 41 -0.11 -12.21 -14.09
C GLY A 41 -1.50 -12.26 -13.50
N MET A 42 -2.50 -12.72 -14.23
CA MET A 42 -3.86 -12.90 -13.70
C MET A 42 -3.90 -13.90 -12.53
N VAL A 43 -3.14 -14.99 -12.61
CA VAL A 43 -3.03 -15.97 -11.51
C VAL A 43 -2.46 -15.31 -10.25
N VAL A 44 -1.46 -14.46 -10.43
CA VAL A 44 -0.84 -13.70 -9.33
C VAL A 44 -1.83 -12.68 -8.75
N CYS A 45 -2.57 -11.96 -9.59
CA CYS A 45 -3.60 -11.01 -9.16
C CYS A 45 -4.68 -11.69 -8.30
N VAL A 46 -5.23 -12.82 -8.79
CA VAL A 46 -6.27 -13.58 -8.08
C VAL A 46 -5.73 -14.12 -6.75
N GLY A 47 -4.55 -14.74 -6.77
CA GLY A 47 -3.93 -15.28 -5.55
C GLY A 47 -3.66 -14.21 -4.50
N LEU A 48 -3.26 -13.00 -4.89
CA LEU A 48 -3.02 -11.92 -3.94
C LEU A 48 -4.33 -11.33 -3.41
N TYR A 49 -5.29 -11.05 -4.30
CA TYR A 49 -6.53 -10.36 -3.94
C TYR A 49 -7.56 -11.27 -3.28
N GLN A 50 -7.79 -12.48 -3.83
CA GLN A 50 -8.83 -13.38 -3.35
C GLN A 50 -8.33 -14.38 -2.30
N ASP A 51 -7.16 -15.00 -2.52
CA ASP A 51 -6.68 -16.05 -1.63
C ASP A 51 -5.98 -15.49 -0.39
N LEU A 52 -5.23 -14.37 -0.55
CA LEU A 52 -4.52 -13.70 0.54
C LEU A 52 -5.25 -12.45 1.06
N GLU A 53 -6.41 -12.11 0.49
CA GLU A 53 -7.27 -11.00 0.91
C GLU A 53 -6.51 -9.65 1.01
N TYR A 54 -5.53 -9.42 0.10
CA TYR A 54 -4.77 -8.19 0.09
C TYR A 54 -5.55 -7.09 -0.64
N GLU A 55 -6.09 -6.14 0.12
CA GLU A 55 -7.02 -5.13 -0.41
C GLU A 55 -6.30 -3.95 -1.10
N ASN A 56 -5.06 -3.63 -0.71
CA ASN A 56 -4.31 -2.48 -1.24
C ASN A 56 -3.65 -2.78 -2.59
N ILE A 57 -4.45 -3.26 -3.54
CA ILE A 57 -4.06 -3.63 -4.90
C ILE A 57 -4.78 -2.75 -5.93
N HIS A 58 -4.11 -2.47 -7.05
CA HIS A 58 -4.70 -1.68 -8.12
C HIS A 58 -5.88 -2.40 -8.80
N LEU A 59 -7.02 -1.73 -8.83
CA LEU A 59 -8.22 -2.15 -9.54
C LEU A 59 -8.53 -1.13 -10.64
N GLU A 60 -8.54 -1.57 -11.89
CA GLU A 60 -8.88 -0.71 -13.03
C GLU A 60 -10.38 -0.34 -13.04
N SER A 61 -11.22 -1.19 -12.44
CA SER A 61 -12.66 -0.96 -12.25
C SER A 61 -13.16 -1.74 -11.05
N ALA A 62 -13.92 -1.10 -10.18
CA ALA A 62 -14.55 -1.75 -9.02
C ALA A 62 -15.71 -2.72 -9.40
N ILE A 63 -16.09 -2.78 -10.67
CA ILE A 63 -17.32 -3.49 -11.11
C ILE A 63 -17.01 -4.84 -11.76
N LYS A 64 -15.78 -5.08 -12.22
CA LYS A 64 -15.41 -6.29 -12.95
C LYS A 64 -14.32 -7.07 -12.21
N ALA A 65 -14.53 -8.36 -12.02
CA ALA A 65 -13.55 -9.25 -11.40
C ALA A 65 -12.22 -9.34 -12.19
N ASP A 66 -12.25 -9.08 -13.51
CA ASP A 66 -11.08 -9.10 -14.40
C ASP A 66 -10.30 -7.77 -14.39
N ALA A 67 -10.70 -6.82 -13.54
CA ALA A 67 -10.13 -5.49 -13.51
C ALA A 67 -8.99 -5.34 -12.49
N ILE A 68 -8.51 -6.45 -11.91
CA ILE A 68 -7.38 -6.43 -10.98
C ILE A 68 -6.08 -6.26 -11.76
N GLY A 69 -5.26 -5.29 -11.37
CA GLY A 69 -3.99 -5.01 -12.03
C GLY A 69 -4.14 -4.17 -13.30
N ILE A 70 -3.07 -4.09 -14.08
CA ILE A 70 -3.01 -3.34 -15.34
C ILE A 70 -2.77 -4.30 -16.49
N ARG A 71 -3.58 -4.19 -17.55
CA ARG A 71 -3.33 -4.91 -18.78
C ARG A 71 -2.31 -4.19 -19.64
N MET A 72 -1.14 -4.80 -19.83
CA MET A 72 -0.09 -4.25 -20.65
C MET A 72 -0.39 -4.49 -22.14
N ASP A 73 -0.99 -3.49 -22.78
CA ASP A 73 -1.18 -3.44 -24.22
C ASP A 73 -0.17 -2.47 -24.88
N ARG A 74 -0.22 -2.36 -26.22
CA ARG A 74 0.66 -1.46 -26.97
C ARG A 74 0.51 0.00 -26.57
N LYS A 75 -0.70 0.42 -26.20
CA LYS A 75 -1.00 1.80 -25.81
C LYS A 75 -0.42 2.09 -24.44
N VAL A 76 -0.70 1.21 -23.47
CA VAL A 76 -0.18 1.29 -22.09
C VAL A 76 1.35 1.28 -22.11
N LYS A 77 1.97 0.33 -22.85
CA LYS A 77 3.43 0.26 -22.98
C LYS A 77 4.03 1.56 -23.53
N ARG A 78 3.45 2.12 -24.59
CA ARG A 78 3.95 3.36 -25.21
C ARG A 78 3.82 4.56 -24.28
N ILE A 79 2.69 4.69 -23.58
CA ILE A 79 2.49 5.78 -22.60
C ILE A 79 3.48 5.62 -21.45
N GLY A 80 3.59 4.41 -20.90
CA GLY A 80 4.53 4.10 -19.83
C GLY A 80 5.98 4.38 -20.19
N CYS A 81 6.42 3.98 -21.39
CA CYS A 81 7.77 4.28 -21.90
C CYS A 81 8.03 5.79 -21.99
N SER A 82 7.06 6.56 -22.48
CA SER A 82 7.20 8.02 -22.57
C SER A 82 7.27 8.66 -21.19
N SER A 83 6.38 8.24 -20.28
CA SER A 83 6.33 8.79 -18.92
C SER A 83 7.56 8.45 -18.11
N ILE A 84 8.02 7.17 -18.14
CA ILE A 84 9.23 6.80 -17.37
C ILE A 84 10.48 7.47 -17.90
N LYS A 85 10.59 7.68 -19.22
CA LYS A 85 11.66 8.45 -19.81
C LYS A 85 11.70 9.88 -19.25
N ASP A 86 10.56 10.57 -19.24
CA ASP A 86 10.43 11.91 -18.66
C ASP A 86 10.80 11.95 -17.18
N ILE A 87 10.37 10.98 -16.41
CA ILE A 87 10.67 10.84 -14.97
C ILE A 87 12.17 10.68 -14.75
N ILE A 88 12.86 9.86 -15.55
CA ILE A 88 14.30 9.61 -15.44
C ILE A 88 15.10 10.83 -15.90
N GLU A 89 14.79 11.40 -17.06
CA GLU A 89 15.49 12.56 -17.62
C GLU A 89 15.38 13.81 -16.74
N ASN A 90 14.27 13.94 -16.01
CA ASN A 90 14.06 15.02 -15.03
C ASN A 90 14.57 14.69 -13.62
N HIS A 91 15.34 13.63 -13.45
CA HIS A 91 15.90 13.20 -12.14
C HIS A 91 14.85 13.02 -11.04
N LYS A 92 13.63 12.59 -11.40
CA LYS A 92 12.54 12.37 -10.46
C LYS A 92 12.51 10.95 -9.87
N LEU A 93 13.38 10.05 -10.34
CA LEU A 93 13.48 8.68 -9.88
C LEU A 93 14.93 8.28 -9.65
N ASP A 94 15.26 7.90 -8.43
CA ASP A 94 16.54 7.30 -8.05
C ASP A 94 16.49 5.79 -8.25
N ILE A 95 17.34 5.26 -9.13
CA ILE A 95 17.48 3.83 -9.41
C ILE A 95 18.85 3.38 -8.90
N VAL A 96 18.87 2.35 -8.05
CA VAL A 96 20.08 1.90 -7.36
C VAL A 96 20.50 0.50 -7.80
N ASP A 97 19.56 -0.30 -8.33
CA ASP A 97 19.85 -1.68 -8.75
C ASP A 97 20.56 -1.71 -10.10
N GLU A 98 21.75 -2.33 -10.12
CA GLU A 98 22.60 -2.43 -11.31
C GLU A 98 21.90 -3.17 -12.46
N ASN A 99 21.13 -4.24 -12.17
CA ASN A 99 20.43 -5.00 -13.20
C ASN A 99 19.34 -4.14 -13.86
N THR A 100 18.63 -3.35 -13.08
CA THR A 100 17.64 -2.42 -13.60
C THR A 100 18.29 -1.38 -14.51
N ILE A 101 19.43 -0.83 -14.11
CA ILE A 101 20.21 0.14 -14.93
C ILE A 101 20.70 -0.53 -16.23
N MET A 102 21.15 -1.77 -16.17
CA MET A 102 21.56 -2.53 -17.37
C MET A 102 20.39 -2.72 -18.34
N GLU A 103 19.22 -3.12 -17.85
CA GLU A 103 18.04 -3.31 -18.70
C GLU A 103 17.59 -1.98 -19.35
N ILE A 104 17.62 -0.85 -18.60
CA ILE A 104 17.37 0.47 -19.15
C ILE A 104 18.34 0.78 -20.30
N SER A 105 19.63 0.49 -20.14
CA SER A 105 20.66 0.80 -21.13
C SER A 105 20.54 -0.01 -22.43
N THR A 106 19.93 -1.19 -22.35
CA THR A 106 19.73 -2.11 -23.47
C THR A 106 18.33 -2.07 -24.07
N PHE A 107 17.44 -1.21 -23.52
CA PHE A 107 16.08 -1.07 -23.97
C PHE A 107 15.99 -0.13 -25.17
N ILE A 108 15.54 -0.62 -26.29
CA ILE A 108 15.57 0.09 -27.57
C ILE A 108 14.17 0.19 -28.21
N SER A 109 14.03 1.19 -29.08
CA SER A 109 12.85 1.29 -29.95
C SER A 109 13.02 0.34 -31.14
N LYS A 110 12.03 -0.52 -31.36
CA LYS A 110 11.97 -1.46 -32.48
C LYS A 110 10.64 -1.32 -33.21
N GLY A 111 10.65 -0.61 -34.33
CA GLY A 111 9.44 -0.29 -35.08
C GLY A 111 8.49 0.60 -34.30
N GLN A 112 7.30 0.09 -33.97
CA GLN A 112 6.28 0.80 -33.18
C GLN A 112 6.24 0.37 -31.70
N SER A 113 7.20 -0.42 -31.26
CA SER A 113 7.30 -0.95 -29.90
C SER A 113 8.66 -0.63 -29.28
N PHE A 114 8.82 -1.05 -28.04
CA PHE A 114 10.08 -0.95 -27.29
C PHE A 114 10.35 -2.34 -26.71
N GLU A 115 11.60 -2.77 -26.75
CA GLU A 115 12.00 -4.08 -26.21
C GLU A 115 13.49 -4.07 -25.88
N ALA A 116 13.96 -5.08 -25.15
CA ALA A 116 15.39 -5.28 -24.95
C ALA A 116 16.08 -5.56 -26.31
N SER A 117 17.30 -5.08 -26.47
CA SER A 117 18.15 -5.47 -27.59
C SER A 117 18.44 -6.96 -27.59
N ASP A 118 18.76 -7.55 -28.73
CA ASP A 118 18.92 -9.01 -28.88
C ASP A 118 19.88 -9.59 -27.84
N GLY A 119 19.43 -10.66 -27.16
CA GLY A 119 20.17 -11.34 -26.11
C GLY A 119 20.08 -10.72 -24.72
N ASN A 120 19.32 -9.64 -24.54
CA ASN A 120 19.06 -9.00 -23.26
C ASN A 120 17.62 -9.23 -22.78
N HIS A 121 17.34 -8.84 -21.55
CA HIS A 121 16.05 -8.93 -20.89
C HIS A 121 15.48 -7.53 -20.61
N ASP A 122 14.14 -7.41 -20.47
CA ASP A 122 13.47 -6.17 -20.16
C ASP A 122 12.46 -6.30 -18.99
N ASP A 123 12.56 -7.37 -18.20
CA ASP A 123 11.64 -7.67 -17.11
C ASP A 123 11.57 -6.54 -16.07
N LEU A 124 12.72 -6.03 -15.62
CA LEU A 124 12.83 -4.94 -14.66
C LEU A 124 12.44 -3.60 -15.31
N MET A 125 12.85 -3.40 -16.57
CA MET A 125 12.45 -2.21 -17.32
C MET A 125 10.93 -2.17 -17.54
N MET A 126 10.27 -3.31 -17.78
CA MET A 126 8.82 -3.37 -17.92
C MET A 126 8.08 -2.99 -16.63
N ASN A 127 8.64 -3.32 -15.46
CA ASN A 127 8.10 -2.82 -14.19
C ASN A 127 8.18 -1.29 -14.08
N LEU A 128 9.27 -0.69 -14.55
CA LEU A 128 9.39 0.77 -14.62
C LEU A 128 8.42 1.39 -15.63
N VAL A 129 8.20 0.73 -16.76
CA VAL A 129 7.21 1.16 -17.77
C VAL A 129 5.80 1.15 -17.17
N MET A 130 5.45 0.10 -16.42
CA MET A 130 4.18 0.01 -15.71
C MET A 130 4.04 1.10 -14.65
N PHE A 131 5.09 1.36 -13.88
CA PHE A 131 5.16 2.46 -12.93
C PHE A 131 4.97 3.82 -13.62
N GLY A 132 5.65 4.08 -14.72
CA GLY A 132 5.52 5.31 -15.51
C GLY A 132 4.09 5.50 -16.03
N TYR A 133 3.42 4.44 -16.45
CA TYR A 133 2.01 4.50 -16.82
C TYR A 133 1.12 4.81 -15.62
N PHE A 134 1.30 4.10 -14.51
CA PHE A 134 0.50 4.24 -13.29
C PHE A 134 0.57 5.66 -12.70
N VAL A 135 1.76 6.26 -12.65
CA VAL A 135 1.97 7.64 -12.15
C VAL A 135 1.13 8.67 -12.92
N GLY A 136 0.86 8.43 -14.20
CA GLY A 136 0.00 9.29 -15.02
C GLY A 136 -1.51 9.06 -14.84
N THR A 137 -1.93 8.10 -13.99
CA THR A 137 -3.35 7.79 -13.77
C THR A 137 -3.95 8.58 -12.61
N GLN A 138 -5.28 8.71 -12.62
CA GLN A 138 -6.01 9.30 -11.51
C GLN A 138 -5.91 8.44 -10.23
N SER A 139 -5.78 7.13 -10.39
CA SER A 139 -5.59 6.20 -9.28
C SER A 139 -4.32 6.52 -8.48
N PHE A 140 -3.22 6.87 -9.17
CA PHE A 140 -1.99 7.32 -8.49
C PHE A 140 -2.22 8.61 -7.70
N GLY A 141 -2.92 9.60 -8.27
CA GLY A 141 -3.27 10.82 -7.55
C GLY A 141 -4.04 10.53 -6.25
N ASN A 142 -5.01 9.62 -6.31
CA ASN A 142 -5.79 9.23 -5.14
C ASN A 142 -4.93 8.55 -4.07
N VAL A 143 -4.03 7.63 -4.46
CA VAL A 143 -3.10 6.96 -3.53
C VAL A 143 -2.15 7.96 -2.90
N ALA A 144 -1.53 8.83 -3.71
CA ALA A 144 -0.60 9.85 -3.22
C ALA A 144 -1.28 10.85 -2.26
N ASP A 145 -2.53 11.23 -2.54
CA ASP A 145 -3.30 12.12 -1.66
C ASP A 145 -3.63 11.46 -0.31
N VAL A 146 -3.91 10.16 -0.31
CA VAL A 146 -4.14 9.39 0.93
C VAL A 146 -2.85 9.33 1.76
N ASP A 147 -1.72 9.01 1.13
CA ASP A 147 -0.42 8.94 1.79
C ASP A 147 -0.02 10.29 2.41
N ILE A 148 -0.23 11.40 1.69
CA ILE A 148 0.05 12.75 2.21
C ILE A 148 -0.86 13.05 3.41
N LYS A 149 -2.14 12.73 3.35
CA LYS A 149 -3.07 12.94 4.47
C LYS A 149 -2.69 12.10 5.69
N HIS A 150 -2.31 10.85 5.48
CA HIS A 150 -1.86 9.95 6.55
C HIS A 150 -0.57 10.49 7.21
N MET A 151 0.40 10.88 6.42
CA MET A 151 1.65 11.47 6.92
C MET A 151 1.42 12.77 7.71
N LEU A 152 0.52 13.65 7.24
CA LEU A 152 0.14 14.87 7.95
C LEU A 152 -0.61 14.56 9.26
N PHE A 153 -1.44 13.52 9.26
CA PHE A 153 -2.13 13.07 10.46
C PHE A 153 -1.17 12.51 11.50
N GLU A 154 -0.24 11.63 11.10
CA GLU A 154 0.79 11.09 11.99
C GLU A 154 1.69 12.19 12.57
N GLN A 155 2.09 13.15 11.75
CA GLN A 155 2.89 14.30 12.21
C GLN A 155 2.11 15.11 13.25
N ARG A 156 0.84 15.37 13.02
CA ARG A 156 -0.02 16.10 13.97
C ARG A 156 -0.25 15.33 15.25
N MET A 157 -0.43 14.00 15.18
CA MET A 157 -0.57 13.16 16.37
C MET A 157 0.70 13.19 17.22
N LYS A 158 1.87 13.12 16.59
CA LYS A 158 3.14 13.22 17.27
C LYS A 158 3.34 14.59 17.96
N GLU A 159 2.97 15.67 17.28
CA GLU A 159 2.99 17.02 17.90
C GLU A 159 2.06 17.08 19.13
N ILE A 160 0.87 16.47 19.07
CA ILE A 160 -0.05 16.41 20.20
C ILE A 160 0.54 15.56 21.34
N GLU A 161 1.15 14.41 21.04
CA GLU A 161 1.80 13.55 22.04
C GLU A 161 2.97 14.27 22.74
N ASP A 162 3.75 15.02 21.97
CA ASP A 162 4.88 15.81 22.52
C ASP A 162 4.41 17.01 23.38
N ASP A 163 3.21 17.58 23.08
CA ASP A 163 2.62 18.70 23.80
C ASP A 163 1.77 18.26 25.03
N VAL A 164 1.39 16.97 25.10
CA VAL A 164 0.69 16.46 26.29
C VAL A 164 1.70 16.38 27.44
N PRO A 165 1.57 17.21 28.48
CA PRO A 165 2.42 17.07 29.64
C PRO A 165 2.25 15.66 30.21
N PRO A 166 3.31 15.02 30.70
CA PRO A 166 3.19 13.70 31.31
C PRO A 166 2.11 13.80 32.39
N PHE A 167 0.99 13.10 32.18
CA PHE A 167 -0.04 12.97 33.19
C PHE A 167 0.58 12.24 34.38
N GLY A 168 1.28 12.99 35.21
CA GLY A 168 1.53 12.60 36.59
C GLY A 168 0.16 12.60 37.25
N ILE A 169 -0.16 11.56 37.98
CA ILE A 169 -1.24 11.56 38.96
C ILE A 169 -0.96 12.77 39.84
N ILE A 170 -1.72 13.85 39.66
CA ILE A 170 -1.70 14.97 40.60
C ILE A 170 -2.45 14.45 41.81
N ASP A 171 -1.70 13.91 42.77
CA ASP A 171 -2.21 13.73 44.10
C ASP A 171 -2.41 15.14 44.66
N ASP A 172 -3.64 15.60 44.72
CA ASP A 172 -4.03 16.91 45.27
C ASP A 172 -3.94 16.95 46.81
N GLY A 173 -3.43 15.89 47.41
CA GLY A 173 -3.29 15.78 48.86
C GLY A 173 -4.63 15.64 49.58
N SER A 174 -5.72 15.38 48.86
CA SER A 174 -6.98 15.07 49.51
C SER A 174 -6.98 13.59 49.94
N ASP A 175 -7.30 13.34 51.21
CA ASP A 175 -7.39 11.98 51.74
C ASP A 175 -8.39 11.18 50.95
N TYR A 176 -7.97 9.97 50.54
CA TYR A 176 -8.78 9.03 49.78
C TYR A 176 -10.01 8.62 50.63
N VAL A 177 -11.17 9.21 50.33
CA VAL A 177 -12.45 8.76 50.94
C VAL A 177 -12.82 7.47 50.24
N SER A 178 -12.84 6.36 50.99
CA SER A 178 -13.20 5.06 50.44
C SER A 178 -14.62 5.07 49.93
N PRO A 179 -14.92 4.33 48.82
CA PRO A 179 -16.28 4.23 48.29
C PRO A 179 -17.35 3.78 49.26
N ALA A 180 -16.96 3.19 50.42
CA ALA A 180 -17.85 2.77 51.47
C ALA A 180 -18.40 3.91 52.36
N GLU A 181 -17.80 5.12 52.25
CA GLU A 181 -18.24 6.31 53.00
C GLU A 181 -19.13 7.27 52.19
N LEU A 182 -19.25 7.05 50.93
CA LEU A 182 -20.25 7.68 50.07
C LEU A 182 -21.54 6.87 50.15
N SER A 183 -22.42 7.28 51.10
CA SER A 183 -23.79 6.75 51.12
C SER A 183 -24.46 7.09 49.79
N ASP A 184 -24.65 6.09 48.94
CA ASP A 184 -25.38 6.22 47.69
C ASP A 184 -26.83 6.65 47.98
N PRO A 185 -27.24 7.89 47.65
CA PRO A 185 -28.61 8.35 47.88
C PRO A 185 -29.66 7.57 47.05
N TYR A 186 -29.20 6.69 46.16
CA TYR A 186 -30.06 5.84 45.32
C TYR A 186 -29.93 4.32 45.61
N SER A 187 -29.28 3.94 46.72
CA SER A 187 -29.29 2.54 47.13
C SER A 187 -30.72 2.14 47.54
N MET A 188 -31.45 1.51 46.64
CA MET A 188 -32.70 0.85 46.95
C MET A 188 -32.36 -0.39 47.78
N ASP A 189 -32.88 -0.44 49.00
CA ASP A 189 -32.82 -1.58 49.89
C ASP A 189 -33.80 -2.63 49.36
N TRP A 190 -33.30 -3.54 48.55
CA TRP A 190 -34.09 -4.64 47.95
C TRP A 190 -34.57 -5.68 49.00
N ALA A 191 -34.09 -5.62 50.23
CA ALA A 191 -34.48 -6.54 51.28
C ALA A 191 -35.90 -6.26 51.85
N ASN A 192 -36.46 -5.09 51.58
CA ASN A 192 -37.75 -4.66 52.04
C ASN A 192 -38.80 -4.44 50.94
N TYR A 193 -38.55 -4.96 49.75
CA TYR A 193 -39.52 -4.86 48.65
C TYR A 193 -40.55 -6.00 48.80
N GLU A 194 -41.77 -5.67 49.29
CA GLU A 194 -42.96 -6.53 49.18
C GLU A 194 -43.65 -6.22 47.84
N PRO A 195 -43.77 -7.22 46.94
CA PRO A 195 -44.55 -7.01 45.71
C PRO A 195 -46.03 -6.95 46.06
N ASP A 196 -46.67 -5.81 45.80
CA ASP A 196 -48.12 -5.66 45.92
C ASP A 196 -48.84 -6.68 45.04
N ASN A 197 -49.74 -7.43 45.65
CA ASN A 197 -50.64 -8.36 45.00
C ASN A 197 -51.54 -7.68 44.01
N TRP A 198 -51.48 -8.11 42.73
CA TRP A 198 -52.56 -7.98 41.75
C TRP A 198 -53.04 -9.35 41.33
#